data_9ddfc0ac75af76e9d70af98000174523
#
_entry.id   9ddfc0ac75af76e9d70af98000174523
#
_cell.length_a   1.000
_cell.length_b   1.000
_cell.length_c   1.000
_cell.angle_alpha   90.00
_cell.angle_beta   90.00
_cell.angle_gamma   90.00
#
_symmetry.space_group_name_H-M   'P 1'
#
loop_
_entity.id
_entity.type
_entity.pdbx_description
1 polymer ?
#
loop_
_entity_poly.entity_id
_entity_poly.type
_entity_poly.pdbx_seq_one_letter_code
_entity_poly.pdbx_strand_id
1 'polypeptide(L)'
;FFRKHLLKMVVLLVIWSIVYGIFYSMVSGVGILDYIFNFAGTLYPHIWYMYMIIGLYLITPVLRLFVKRENSKYILYFIILSVCGNFIPSFLGIFKNIFGFTVANYSSRLYLNFASGYTTYFLLGWYITNVDIKKKAKNILIGLGGMGLILMIVLTQAFESSIPASYQFTYDSLSILPSVYSLGSFLLLYRKENTKKNRKAFRFISKYTFGIYMLHIIFLEIFMNYILPYSPATFITPLLYMVLLFVVIGAPSVLFSYLIEKVPYVRKLLYL
;
A
#
# COMPACT_ATOMS: atom_id res chain seq x y z
N PHE A 1 -24.35 -2.17 -2.66
CA PHE A 1 -22.89 -2.15 -2.57
C PHE A 1 -22.30 -1.07 -3.48
N PHE A 2 -22.49 -1.13 -4.81
CA PHE A 2 -21.92 -0.20 -5.79
C PHE A 2 -22.24 1.27 -5.48
N ARG A 3 -23.52 1.60 -5.28
CA ARG A 3 -23.96 2.99 -5.01
C ARG A 3 -23.41 3.55 -3.71
N LYS A 4 -23.19 2.71 -2.69
CA LYS A 4 -22.74 3.15 -1.36
C LYS A 4 -21.22 3.22 -1.23
N HIS A 5 -20.46 2.32 -1.83
CA HIS A 5 -19.01 2.21 -1.63
C HIS A 5 -18.24 2.60 -2.89
N LEU A 6 -18.56 2.00 -4.05
CA LEU A 6 -17.81 2.25 -5.27
C LEU A 6 -17.96 3.68 -5.77
N LEU A 7 -19.21 4.16 -5.93
CA LEU A 7 -19.46 5.52 -6.42
C LEU A 7 -18.78 6.57 -5.52
N LYS A 8 -18.82 6.35 -4.21
CA LYS A 8 -18.16 7.25 -3.25
C LYS A 8 -16.65 7.29 -3.44
N MET A 9 -15.99 6.16 -3.66
CA MET A 9 -14.55 6.09 -3.94
C MET A 9 -14.19 6.78 -5.25
N VAL A 10 -15.01 6.60 -6.31
CA VAL A 10 -14.81 7.29 -7.59
C VAL A 10 -14.94 8.79 -7.43
N VAL A 11 -15.97 9.27 -6.73
CA VAL A 11 -16.14 10.71 -6.46
C VAL A 11 -14.96 11.28 -5.67
N LEU A 12 -14.50 10.57 -4.64
CA LEU A 12 -13.32 10.97 -3.86
C LEU A 12 -12.07 11.01 -4.73
N LEU A 13 -11.86 10.02 -5.60
CA LEU A 13 -10.75 10.02 -6.55
C LEU A 13 -10.76 11.25 -7.44
N VAL A 14 -11.91 11.60 -8.03
CA VAL A 14 -12.04 12.78 -8.90
C VAL A 14 -11.73 14.06 -8.13
N ILE A 15 -12.32 14.23 -6.95
CA ILE A 15 -12.11 15.43 -6.12
C ILE A 15 -10.63 15.58 -5.74
N TRP A 16 -10.02 14.51 -5.21
CA TRP A 16 -8.62 14.55 -4.81
C TRP A 16 -7.66 14.72 -6.00
N SER A 17 -8.01 14.21 -7.16
CA SER A 17 -7.24 14.47 -8.38
C SER A 17 -7.29 15.93 -8.78
N ILE A 18 -8.43 16.59 -8.62
CA ILE A 18 -8.54 18.05 -8.86
C ILE A 18 -7.71 18.83 -7.82
N VAL A 19 -7.81 18.46 -6.53
CA VAL A 19 -7.02 19.09 -5.46
C VAL A 19 -5.52 18.97 -5.76
N TYR A 20 -5.06 17.79 -6.13
CA TYR A 20 -3.67 17.56 -6.48
C TYR A 20 -3.27 18.24 -7.79
N GLY A 21 -4.17 18.35 -8.76
CA GLY A 21 -3.93 19.09 -9.99
C GLY A 21 -3.69 20.59 -9.72
N ILE A 22 -4.50 21.19 -8.86
CA ILE A 22 -4.34 22.58 -8.42
C ILE A 22 -3.00 22.72 -7.67
N PHE A 23 -2.73 21.84 -6.71
CA PHE A 23 -1.50 21.89 -5.92
C PHE A 23 -0.25 21.76 -6.80
N TYR A 24 -0.26 20.79 -7.73
CA TYR A 24 0.84 20.57 -8.66
C TYR A 24 1.06 21.79 -9.58
N SER A 25 -0.02 22.38 -10.11
CA SER A 25 0.07 23.59 -10.94
C SER A 25 0.72 24.75 -10.18
N MET A 26 0.42 24.89 -8.88
CA MET A 26 1.02 25.93 -8.02
C MET A 26 2.53 25.69 -7.77
N VAL A 27 2.94 24.44 -7.63
CA VAL A 27 4.33 24.09 -7.30
C VAL A 27 5.23 24.02 -8.55
N SER A 28 4.73 23.45 -9.65
CA SER A 28 5.51 23.20 -10.87
C SER A 28 5.31 24.23 -11.99
N GLY A 29 4.29 25.10 -11.88
CA GLY A 29 3.93 26.04 -12.94
C GLY A 29 3.28 25.40 -14.18
N VAL A 30 3.03 24.09 -14.18
CA VAL A 30 2.34 23.37 -15.27
C VAL A 30 0.85 23.69 -15.25
N GLY A 31 0.23 23.87 -16.42
CA GLY A 31 -1.18 24.17 -16.53
C GLY A 31 -2.08 23.08 -15.92
N ILE A 32 -3.14 23.47 -15.21
CA ILE A 32 -4.11 22.55 -14.62
C ILE A 32 -4.73 21.62 -15.67
N LEU A 33 -4.99 22.14 -16.87
CA LEU A 33 -5.56 21.37 -17.97
C LEU A 33 -4.61 20.27 -18.44
N ASP A 34 -3.32 20.59 -18.58
CA ASP A 34 -2.30 19.61 -18.95
C ASP A 34 -2.20 18.48 -17.94
N TYR A 35 -2.32 18.82 -16.64
CA TYR A 35 -2.36 17.82 -15.59
C TYR A 35 -3.63 16.94 -15.67
N ILE A 36 -4.79 17.52 -15.89
CA ILE A 36 -6.08 16.80 -15.95
C ILE A 36 -6.13 15.90 -17.20
N PHE A 37 -5.64 16.36 -18.37
CA PHE A 37 -5.64 15.56 -19.59
C PHE A 37 -4.59 14.43 -19.57
N ASN A 38 -3.50 14.61 -18.84
CA ASN A 38 -2.53 13.55 -18.57
C ASN A 38 -2.91 12.67 -17.36
N PHE A 39 -4.14 12.79 -16.87
CA PHE A 39 -4.71 12.12 -15.71
C PHE A 39 -4.48 10.60 -15.67
N ALA A 40 -4.38 9.95 -16.81
CA ALA A 40 -4.19 8.50 -16.90
C ALA A 40 -2.74 8.03 -16.66
N GLY A 41 -1.73 8.94 -16.69
CA GLY A 41 -0.32 8.54 -16.70
C GLY A 41 0.59 9.13 -15.63
N THR A 42 0.24 10.27 -15.02
CA THR A 42 1.19 11.04 -14.20
C THR A 42 0.63 11.51 -12.86
N LEU A 43 -0.39 10.86 -12.35
CA LEU A 43 -0.94 11.17 -11.02
C LEU A 43 0.16 11.03 -9.95
N TYR A 44 0.05 11.83 -8.89
CA TYR A 44 0.90 11.67 -7.71
C TYR A 44 1.00 10.20 -7.31
N PRO A 45 2.20 9.69 -7.06
CA PRO A 45 2.46 8.25 -6.93
C PRO A 45 1.56 7.54 -5.91
N HIS A 46 1.08 8.24 -4.88
CA HIS A 46 0.24 7.63 -3.85
C HIS A 46 -1.22 7.40 -4.27
N ILE A 47 -1.77 8.15 -5.24
CA ILE A 47 -3.19 8.02 -5.66
C ILE A 47 -3.49 6.66 -6.31
N TRP A 48 -2.48 5.91 -6.79
CA TRP A 48 -2.64 4.56 -7.32
C TRP A 48 -3.46 3.64 -6.40
N TYR A 49 -3.35 3.84 -5.09
CA TYR A 49 -4.08 3.05 -4.10
C TYR A 49 -5.60 3.20 -4.23
N MET A 50 -6.10 4.38 -4.58
CA MET A 50 -7.53 4.59 -4.82
C MET A 50 -8.02 3.82 -6.05
N TYR A 51 -7.24 3.80 -7.14
CA TYR A 51 -7.54 2.98 -8.32
C TYR A 51 -7.57 1.50 -7.95
N MET A 52 -6.61 1.04 -7.19
CA MET A 52 -6.52 -0.33 -6.72
C MET A 52 -7.76 -0.72 -5.89
N ILE A 53 -8.19 0.11 -4.94
CA ILE A 53 -9.39 -0.15 -4.13
C ILE A 53 -10.65 -0.15 -5.00
N ILE A 54 -10.77 0.76 -5.96
CA ILE A 54 -11.90 0.78 -6.92
C ILE A 54 -11.94 -0.55 -7.69
N GLY A 55 -10.80 -1.01 -8.19
CA GLY A 55 -10.67 -2.31 -8.86
C GLY A 55 -11.10 -3.48 -7.96
N LEU A 56 -10.67 -3.50 -6.71
CA LEU A 56 -11.10 -4.51 -5.74
C LEU A 56 -12.61 -4.45 -5.44
N TYR A 57 -13.19 -3.25 -5.38
CA TYR A 57 -14.65 -3.11 -5.21
C TYR A 57 -15.42 -3.61 -6.44
N LEU A 58 -14.90 -3.38 -7.65
CA LEU A 58 -15.52 -3.88 -8.88
C LEU A 58 -15.53 -5.41 -8.91
N ILE A 59 -14.47 -6.08 -8.50
CA ILE A 59 -14.40 -7.54 -8.49
C ILE A 59 -15.08 -8.19 -7.27
N THR A 60 -15.34 -7.45 -6.21
CA THR A 60 -15.90 -7.98 -4.95
C THR A 60 -17.20 -8.77 -5.13
N PRO A 61 -18.19 -8.36 -5.95
CA PRO A 61 -19.41 -9.16 -6.16
C PRO A 61 -19.11 -10.55 -6.72
N VAL A 62 -18.16 -10.63 -7.67
CA VAL A 62 -17.72 -11.91 -8.26
C VAL A 62 -17.02 -12.76 -7.21
N LEU A 63 -16.11 -12.19 -6.45
CA LEU A 63 -15.40 -12.89 -5.37
C LEU A 63 -16.38 -13.45 -4.32
N ARG A 64 -17.42 -12.72 -3.98
CA ARG A 64 -18.44 -13.15 -3.00
C ARG A 64 -19.18 -14.43 -3.39
N LEU A 65 -19.24 -14.78 -4.66
CA LEU A 65 -19.89 -16.01 -5.12
C LEU A 65 -19.17 -17.26 -4.59
N PHE A 66 -17.84 -17.24 -4.53
CA PHE A 66 -17.03 -18.40 -4.14
C PHE A 66 -16.28 -18.21 -2.80
N VAL A 67 -16.18 -16.99 -2.26
CA VAL A 67 -15.50 -16.73 -0.99
C VAL A 67 -16.41 -17.13 0.18
N LYS A 68 -16.44 -18.43 0.48
CA LYS A 68 -17.15 -19.05 1.59
C LYS A 68 -16.22 -19.98 2.36
N ARG A 69 -16.53 -20.28 3.64
CA ARG A 69 -15.74 -21.22 4.46
C ARG A 69 -15.63 -22.61 3.84
N GLU A 70 -16.68 -23.06 3.19
CA GLU A 70 -16.72 -24.35 2.48
C GLU A 70 -15.64 -24.43 1.39
N ASN A 71 -15.36 -23.31 0.75
CA ASN A 71 -14.40 -23.15 -0.34
C ASN A 71 -13.00 -22.77 0.13
N SER A 72 -12.70 -22.81 1.44
CA SER A 72 -11.43 -22.35 1.99
C SER A 72 -10.19 -23.00 1.35
N LYS A 73 -10.28 -24.28 0.94
CA LYS A 73 -9.20 -24.99 0.23
C LYS A 73 -8.92 -24.39 -1.15
N TYR A 74 -9.98 -24.02 -1.90
CA TYR A 74 -9.84 -23.41 -3.22
C TYR A 74 -9.31 -21.98 -3.12
N ILE A 75 -9.71 -21.25 -2.07
CA ILE A 75 -9.18 -19.90 -1.80
C ILE A 75 -7.69 -19.99 -1.46
N LEU A 76 -7.27 -20.95 -0.63
CA LEU A 76 -5.86 -21.18 -0.33
C LEU A 76 -5.09 -21.57 -1.60
N TYR A 77 -5.64 -22.45 -2.43
CA TYR A 77 -5.04 -22.82 -3.70
C TYR A 77 -4.83 -21.61 -4.62
N PHE A 78 -5.85 -20.73 -4.73
CA PHE A 78 -5.73 -19.49 -5.48
C PHE A 78 -4.61 -18.58 -4.94
N ILE A 79 -4.50 -18.43 -3.61
CA ILE A 79 -3.44 -17.65 -2.97
C ILE A 79 -2.06 -18.25 -3.31
N ILE A 80 -1.89 -19.57 -3.19
CA ILE A 80 -0.63 -20.26 -3.52
C ILE A 80 -0.31 -20.07 -5.00
N LEU A 81 -1.28 -20.24 -5.90
CA LEU A 81 -1.10 -20.04 -7.33
C LEU A 81 -0.63 -18.61 -7.64
N SER A 82 -1.21 -17.61 -6.97
CA SER A 82 -0.81 -16.23 -7.12
C SER A 82 0.63 -15.98 -6.61
N VAL A 83 0.99 -16.55 -5.48
CA VAL A 83 2.35 -16.45 -4.93
C VAL A 83 3.36 -17.05 -5.91
N CYS A 84 3.11 -18.27 -6.39
CA CYS A 84 3.99 -18.95 -7.33
C CYS A 84 4.03 -18.28 -8.71
N GLY A 85 2.89 -17.75 -9.18
CA GLY A 85 2.77 -17.18 -10.51
C GLY A 85 3.20 -15.71 -10.62
N ASN A 86 3.19 -14.95 -9.54
CA ASN A 86 3.42 -13.51 -9.59
C ASN A 86 4.46 -13.02 -8.58
N PHE A 87 4.32 -13.34 -7.29
CA PHE A 87 5.19 -12.78 -6.24
C PHE A 87 6.62 -13.35 -6.29
N ILE A 88 6.76 -14.66 -6.54
CA ILE A 88 8.08 -15.29 -6.71
C ILE A 88 8.75 -14.81 -7.98
N PRO A 89 8.12 -14.78 -9.16
CA PRO A 89 8.73 -14.24 -10.37
C PRO A 89 9.16 -12.79 -10.26
N SER A 90 8.39 -11.93 -9.59
CA SER A 90 8.77 -10.54 -9.32
C SER A 90 10.08 -10.48 -8.52
N PHE A 91 10.21 -11.29 -7.49
CA PHE A 91 11.45 -11.39 -6.70
C PHE A 91 12.62 -11.93 -7.52
N LEU A 92 12.40 -13.00 -8.30
CA LEU A 92 13.45 -13.60 -9.14
C LEU A 92 13.92 -12.66 -10.25
N GLY A 93 13.14 -11.64 -10.60
CA GLY A 93 13.56 -10.58 -11.52
C GLY A 93 14.80 -9.82 -11.06
N ILE A 94 15.09 -9.76 -9.75
CA ILE A 94 16.31 -9.17 -9.19
C ILE A 94 17.55 -9.91 -9.74
N PHE A 95 17.53 -11.23 -9.74
CA PHE A 95 18.66 -12.06 -10.14
C PHE A 95 19.01 -11.90 -11.63
N LYS A 96 18.01 -11.59 -12.47
CA LYS A 96 18.26 -11.26 -13.88
C LYS A 96 19.22 -10.08 -14.02
N ASN A 97 19.02 -9.05 -13.23
CA ASN A 97 19.80 -7.83 -13.33
C ASN A 97 21.17 -7.93 -12.65
N ILE A 98 21.28 -8.78 -11.63
CA ILE A 98 22.52 -8.96 -10.86
C ILE A 98 23.44 -10.01 -11.51
N PHE A 99 22.88 -11.11 -11.96
CA PHE A 99 23.64 -12.28 -12.42
C PHE A 99 23.47 -12.58 -13.92
N GLY A 100 22.69 -11.78 -14.65
CA GLY A 100 22.40 -12.01 -16.07
C GLY A 100 21.48 -13.20 -16.37
N PHE A 101 20.96 -13.89 -15.35
CA PHE A 101 20.05 -15.03 -15.54
C PHE A 101 18.66 -14.54 -15.99
N THR A 102 18.23 -15.00 -17.14
CA THR A 102 16.86 -14.75 -17.58
C THR A 102 15.94 -15.76 -16.91
N VAL A 103 15.35 -15.40 -15.78
CA VAL A 103 14.20 -16.15 -15.26
C VAL A 103 13.06 -15.93 -16.25
N ALA A 104 12.70 -16.98 -16.98
CA ALA A 104 11.63 -16.90 -17.96
C ALA A 104 10.35 -16.38 -17.30
N ASN A 105 9.67 -15.45 -17.95
CA ASN A 105 8.36 -14.93 -17.50
C ASN A 105 7.31 -16.04 -17.70
N TYR A 106 7.44 -17.15 -16.95
CA TYR A 106 6.52 -18.28 -17.06
C TYR A 106 5.09 -17.91 -16.67
N SER A 107 4.93 -16.94 -15.76
CA SER A 107 3.61 -16.44 -15.34
C SER A 107 2.83 -15.81 -16.50
N SER A 108 3.50 -15.01 -17.34
CA SER A 108 2.88 -14.44 -18.54
C SER A 108 2.60 -15.48 -19.60
N ARG A 109 3.49 -16.46 -19.77
CA ARG A 109 3.28 -17.60 -20.71
C ARG A 109 2.14 -18.51 -20.28
N LEU A 110 1.93 -18.68 -18.97
CA LEU A 110 0.82 -19.45 -18.42
C LEU A 110 -0.46 -18.63 -18.26
N TYR A 111 -0.45 -17.34 -18.66
CA TYR A 111 -1.58 -16.43 -18.50
C TYR A 111 -2.14 -16.35 -17.07
N LEU A 112 -1.28 -16.44 -16.05
CA LEU A 112 -1.67 -16.42 -14.64
C LEU A 112 -1.99 -15.00 -14.11
N ASN A 113 -2.05 -14.00 -14.99
CA ASN A 113 -2.35 -12.61 -14.63
C ASN A 113 -3.69 -12.42 -13.92
N PHE A 114 -4.67 -13.33 -14.15
CA PHE A 114 -5.95 -13.32 -13.45
C PHE A 114 -5.82 -13.58 -11.93
N ALA A 115 -4.75 -14.27 -11.52
CA ALA A 115 -4.44 -14.55 -10.12
C ALA A 115 -3.42 -13.55 -9.55
N SER A 116 -3.19 -12.42 -10.21
CA SER A 116 -2.17 -11.45 -9.81
C SER A 116 -2.73 -10.29 -8.98
N GLY A 117 -1.81 -9.53 -8.41
CA GLY A 117 -2.09 -8.25 -7.80
C GLY A 117 -2.74 -8.31 -6.41
N TYR A 118 -3.38 -7.22 -6.06
CA TYR A 118 -3.92 -6.99 -4.72
C TYR A 118 -5.13 -7.85 -4.36
N THR A 119 -5.74 -8.52 -5.33
CA THR A 119 -6.81 -9.52 -5.09
C THR A 119 -6.32 -10.62 -4.16
N THR A 120 -5.04 -11.02 -4.28
CA THR A 120 -4.42 -12.01 -3.39
C THR A 120 -4.39 -11.55 -1.95
N TYR A 121 -3.99 -10.31 -1.69
CA TYR A 121 -4.00 -9.74 -0.34
C TYR A 121 -5.42 -9.63 0.22
N PHE A 122 -6.38 -9.28 -0.62
CA PHE A 122 -7.79 -9.20 -0.24
C PHE A 122 -8.34 -10.57 0.19
N LEU A 123 -8.06 -11.62 -0.58
CA LEU A 123 -8.44 -13.00 -0.26
C LEU A 123 -7.68 -13.54 0.95
N LEU A 124 -6.39 -13.20 1.08
CA LEU A 124 -5.57 -13.58 2.23
C LEU A 124 -6.10 -12.97 3.53
N GLY A 125 -6.50 -11.69 3.50
CA GLY A 125 -7.15 -11.03 4.62
C GLY A 125 -8.44 -11.74 5.05
N TRP A 126 -9.29 -12.11 4.09
CA TRP A 126 -10.48 -12.91 4.37
C TRP A 126 -10.12 -14.28 4.94
N TYR A 127 -9.14 -14.97 4.38
CA TYR A 127 -8.71 -16.30 4.83
C TYR A 127 -8.26 -16.28 6.29
N ILE A 128 -7.38 -15.33 6.67
CA ILE A 128 -6.86 -15.21 8.04
C ILE A 128 -7.97 -14.90 9.05
N THR A 129 -8.98 -14.13 8.65
CA THR A 129 -10.06 -13.72 9.56
C THR A 129 -11.15 -14.78 9.72
N ASN A 130 -11.35 -15.65 8.72
CA ASN A 130 -12.46 -16.60 8.70
C ASN A 130 -12.03 -18.06 8.87
N VAL A 131 -10.76 -18.39 8.63
CA VAL A 131 -10.24 -19.76 8.77
C VAL A 131 -9.32 -19.83 9.97
N ASP A 132 -9.46 -20.88 10.78
CA ASP A 132 -8.62 -21.06 11.98
C ASP A 132 -7.25 -21.62 11.56
N ILE A 133 -6.23 -20.78 11.62
CA ILE A 133 -4.84 -21.16 11.34
C ILE A 133 -4.22 -21.79 12.60
N LYS A 134 -3.64 -22.97 12.47
CA LYS A 134 -2.96 -23.66 13.56
C LYS A 134 -1.85 -22.78 14.15
N LYS A 135 -1.73 -22.72 15.49
CA LYS A 135 -0.75 -21.89 16.20
C LYS A 135 0.68 -22.08 15.67
N LYS A 136 1.09 -23.33 15.37
CA LYS A 136 2.41 -23.62 14.80
C LYS A 136 2.60 -22.94 13.44
N ALA A 137 1.63 -23.04 12.54
CA ALA A 137 1.69 -22.39 11.22
C ALA A 137 1.71 -20.86 11.35
N LYS A 138 0.89 -20.30 12.24
CA LYS A 138 0.90 -18.86 12.53
C LYS A 138 2.29 -18.39 12.99
N ASN A 139 2.93 -19.09 13.94
CA ASN A 139 4.25 -18.73 14.43
C ASN A 139 5.33 -18.84 13.35
N ILE A 140 5.26 -19.86 12.48
CA ILE A 140 6.17 -20.00 11.33
C ILE A 140 6.01 -18.81 10.39
N LEU A 141 4.79 -18.42 10.04
CA LEU A 141 4.53 -17.28 9.14
C LEU A 141 5.00 -15.95 9.75
N ILE A 142 4.87 -15.76 11.06
CA ILE A 142 5.41 -14.59 11.77
C ILE A 142 6.95 -14.60 11.69
N GLY A 143 7.59 -15.74 11.93
CA GLY A 143 9.05 -15.89 11.83
C GLY A 143 9.55 -15.61 10.40
N LEU A 144 8.88 -16.17 9.39
CA LEU A 144 9.17 -15.89 7.98
C LEU A 144 8.97 -14.39 7.66
N GLY A 145 7.98 -13.73 8.26
CA GLY A 145 7.78 -12.29 8.12
C GLY A 145 8.96 -11.48 8.64
N GLY A 146 9.48 -11.83 9.82
CA GLY A 146 10.68 -11.19 10.39
C GLY A 146 11.92 -11.43 9.52
N MET A 147 12.10 -12.65 9.04
CA MET A 147 13.19 -12.98 8.12
C MET A 147 13.08 -12.24 6.79
N GLY A 148 11.86 -12.12 6.24
CA GLY A 148 11.58 -11.35 5.02
C GLY A 148 11.96 -9.87 5.18
N LEU A 149 11.67 -9.27 6.33
CA LEU A 149 12.09 -7.90 6.64
C LEU A 149 13.61 -7.76 6.67
N ILE A 150 14.31 -8.67 7.36
CA ILE A 150 15.78 -8.66 7.44
C ILE A 150 16.39 -8.80 6.04
N LEU A 151 15.91 -9.77 5.25
CA LEU A 151 16.39 -9.98 3.88
C LEU A 151 16.13 -8.76 2.99
N MET A 152 14.97 -8.13 3.12
CA MET A 152 14.64 -6.91 2.37
C MET A 152 15.64 -5.79 2.68
N ILE A 153 15.97 -5.56 3.97
CA ILE A 153 16.94 -4.54 4.38
C ILE A 153 18.34 -4.89 3.83
N VAL A 154 18.79 -6.12 4.03
CA VAL A 154 20.14 -6.57 3.60
C VAL A 154 20.30 -6.48 2.09
N LEU A 155 19.30 -6.98 1.32
CA LEU A 155 19.38 -6.95 -0.14
C LEU A 155 19.29 -5.52 -0.68
N THR A 156 18.43 -4.67 -0.12
CA THR A 156 18.38 -3.26 -0.52
C THR A 156 19.72 -2.58 -0.29
N GLN A 157 20.33 -2.76 0.89
CA GLN A 157 21.64 -2.16 1.21
C GLN A 157 22.76 -2.74 0.32
N ALA A 158 22.77 -4.06 0.09
CA ALA A 158 23.82 -4.71 -0.68
C ALA A 158 23.79 -4.32 -2.18
N PHE A 159 22.63 -4.02 -2.73
CA PHE A 159 22.44 -3.79 -4.17
C PHE A 159 22.00 -2.37 -4.52
N GLU A 160 21.93 -1.45 -3.55
CA GLU A 160 21.53 -0.06 -3.76
C GLU A 160 22.34 0.63 -4.88
N SER A 161 23.66 0.41 -4.90
CA SER A 161 24.57 0.97 -5.92
C SER A 161 24.50 0.28 -7.28
N SER A 162 24.02 -0.97 -7.32
CA SER A 162 24.05 -1.83 -8.51
C SER A 162 22.69 -1.95 -9.22
N ILE A 163 21.60 -1.59 -8.52
CA ILE A 163 20.25 -1.69 -9.06
C ILE A 163 19.78 -0.29 -9.45
N PRO A 164 19.46 -0.03 -10.74
CA PRO A 164 18.85 1.23 -11.13
C PRO A 164 17.58 1.51 -10.31
N ALA A 165 17.30 2.78 -10.02
CA ALA A 165 16.14 3.20 -9.21
C ALA A 165 14.79 2.68 -9.75
N SER A 166 14.72 2.30 -11.03
CA SER A 166 13.57 1.67 -11.66
C SER A 166 13.30 0.22 -11.20
N TYR A 167 14.26 -0.43 -10.51
CA TYR A 167 14.16 -1.82 -10.08
C TYR A 167 13.95 -1.93 -8.57
N GLN A 168 12.78 -1.52 -8.13
CA GLN A 168 12.41 -1.51 -6.71
C GLN A 168 11.88 -2.88 -6.21
N PHE A 169 12.42 -3.97 -6.73
CA PHE A 169 11.91 -5.34 -6.48
C PHE A 169 11.95 -5.75 -5.01
N THR A 170 12.92 -5.22 -4.25
CA THR A 170 13.07 -5.58 -2.83
C THR A 170 11.94 -5.04 -1.97
N TYR A 171 11.34 -3.91 -2.37
CA TYR A 171 10.24 -3.26 -1.65
C TYR A 171 8.95 -3.09 -2.48
N ASP A 172 8.90 -3.62 -3.71
CA ASP A 172 7.65 -3.68 -4.46
C ASP A 172 6.62 -4.51 -3.69
N SER A 173 5.46 -3.91 -3.45
CA SER A 173 4.37 -4.52 -2.69
C SER A 173 3.85 -5.84 -3.26
N LEU A 174 4.10 -6.14 -4.52
CA LEU A 174 3.78 -7.41 -5.19
C LEU A 174 4.98 -8.38 -5.27
N SER A 175 6.09 -8.06 -4.61
CA SER A 175 7.21 -8.98 -4.43
C SER A 175 7.03 -9.86 -3.19
N ILE A 176 7.72 -11.02 -3.17
CA ILE A 176 7.57 -12.01 -2.10
C ILE A 176 8.05 -11.49 -0.73
N LEU A 177 9.12 -10.71 -0.66
CA LEU A 177 9.66 -10.23 0.61
C LEU A 177 8.71 -9.28 1.34
N PRO A 178 8.23 -8.17 0.73
CA PRO A 178 7.21 -7.32 1.33
C PRO A 178 5.91 -8.07 1.64
N SER A 179 5.52 -9.04 0.82
CA SER A 179 4.30 -9.83 1.03
C SER A 179 4.39 -10.69 2.28
N VAL A 180 5.49 -11.41 2.47
CA VAL A 180 5.72 -12.27 3.65
C VAL A 180 5.89 -11.42 4.91
N TYR A 181 6.60 -10.29 4.82
CA TYR A 181 6.71 -9.33 5.92
C TYR A 181 5.35 -8.77 6.32
N SER A 182 4.55 -8.33 5.36
CA SER A 182 3.21 -7.78 5.62
C SER A 182 2.29 -8.83 6.24
N LEU A 183 2.33 -10.07 5.75
CA LEU A 183 1.59 -11.20 6.31
C LEU A 183 2.00 -11.48 7.77
N GLY A 184 3.31 -11.58 8.02
CA GLY A 184 3.84 -11.84 9.36
C GLY A 184 3.46 -10.73 10.35
N SER A 185 3.59 -9.46 9.95
CA SER A 185 3.21 -8.29 10.73
C SER A 185 1.71 -8.27 11.02
N PHE A 186 0.87 -8.56 10.01
CA PHE A 186 -0.57 -8.66 10.21
C PHE A 186 -0.93 -9.77 11.19
N LEU A 187 -0.35 -10.98 11.07
CA LEU A 187 -0.60 -12.10 11.97
C LEU A 187 -0.11 -11.82 13.40
N LEU A 188 0.97 -11.06 13.57
CA LEU A 188 1.49 -10.65 14.86
C LEU A 188 0.52 -9.69 15.57
N LEU A 189 0.00 -8.71 14.83
CA LEU A 189 -0.87 -7.67 15.37
C LEU A 189 -2.35 -8.08 15.44
N TYR A 190 -2.78 -9.01 14.54
CA TYR A 190 -4.18 -9.44 14.49
C TYR A 190 -4.57 -10.27 15.70
N ARG A 191 -5.54 -9.75 16.45
CA ARG A 191 -6.16 -10.44 17.58
C ARG A 191 -7.64 -10.66 17.30
N LYS A 192 -8.07 -11.91 17.29
CA LYS A 192 -9.47 -12.29 17.11
C LYS A 192 -10.35 -11.80 18.28
N GLU A 193 -9.78 -11.74 19.47
CA GLU A 193 -10.46 -11.27 20.67
C GLU A 193 -10.23 -9.78 20.92
N ASN A 194 -11.32 -9.09 21.12
CA ASN A 194 -11.35 -7.66 21.38
C ASN A 194 -11.04 -7.34 22.85
N THR A 195 -9.79 -7.22 23.23
CA THR A 195 -9.44 -6.65 24.53
C THR A 195 -9.83 -5.16 24.56
N LYS A 196 -10.65 -4.77 25.54
CA LYS A 196 -11.20 -3.40 25.67
C LYS A 196 -10.14 -2.33 26.00
N LYS A 197 -8.92 -2.72 26.32
CA LYS A 197 -7.81 -1.84 26.72
C LYS A 197 -7.19 -1.16 25.49
N ASN A 198 -7.13 0.14 25.47
CA ASN A 198 -6.51 1.02 24.46
C ASN A 198 -7.29 1.30 23.16
N ARG A 199 -8.61 1.21 23.15
CA ARG A 199 -9.40 1.48 21.94
C ARG A 199 -9.52 2.95 21.54
N LYS A 200 -9.34 3.89 22.49
CA LYS A 200 -9.57 5.32 22.20
C LYS A 200 -8.53 5.89 21.23
N ALA A 201 -7.23 5.69 21.49
CA ALA A 201 -6.15 6.19 20.64
C ALA A 201 -6.17 5.53 19.25
N PHE A 202 -6.29 4.19 19.17
CA PHE A 202 -6.39 3.49 17.89
C PHE A 202 -7.63 3.90 17.09
N ARG A 203 -8.75 4.11 17.76
CA ARG A 203 -9.98 4.56 17.12
C ARG A 203 -9.85 5.99 16.59
N PHE A 204 -9.14 6.86 17.32
CA PHE A 204 -8.83 8.20 16.89
C PHE A 204 -7.95 8.18 15.63
N ILE A 205 -6.81 7.47 15.65
CA ILE A 205 -5.90 7.38 14.50
C ILE A 205 -6.61 6.74 13.31
N SER A 206 -7.31 5.61 13.49
CA SER A 206 -7.97 4.91 12.38
C SER A 206 -9.06 5.77 11.73
N LYS A 207 -9.71 6.65 12.47
CA LYS A 207 -10.69 7.59 11.94
C LYS A 207 -10.06 8.55 10.93
N TYR A 208 -8.84 8.99 11.18
CA TYR A 208 -8.15 9.98 10.34
C TYR A 208 -7.22 9.37 9.29
N THR A 209 -7.07 8.04 9.25
CA THR A 209 -6.12 7.35 8.36
C THR A 209 -6.27 7.75 6.90
N PHE A 210 -7.51 7.85 6.39
CA PHE A 210 -7.74 8.25 5.00
C PHE A 210 -7.34 9.72 4.76
N GLY A 211 -7.68 10.62 5.67
CA GLY A 211 -7.28 12.02 5.59
C GLY A 211 -5.76 12.19 5.65
N ILE A 212 -5.09 11.47 6.56
CA ILE A 212 -3.63 11.44 6.63
C ILE A 212 -3.04 10.95 5.31
N TYR A 213 -3.57 9.86 4.77
CA TYR A 213 -3.16 9.32 3.48
C TYR A 213 -3.32 10.33 2.33
N MET A 214 -4.38 11.10 2.31
CA MET A 214 -4.60 12.11 1.28
C MET A 214 -3.76 13.38 1.47
N LEU A 215 -3.40 13.75 2.68
CA LEU A 215 -2.73 15.02 2.96
C LEU A 215 -1.20 14.93 3.09
N HIS A 216 -0.67 13.73 3.42
CA HIS A 216 0.75 13.61 3.77
C HIS A 216 1.71 14.03 2.64
N ILE A 217 1.36 13.79 1.38
CA ILE A 217 2.21 14.18 0.24
C ILE A 217 2.24 15.70 0.07
N ILE A 218 1.12 16.40 0.31
CA ILE A 218 1.08 17.86 0.27
C ILE A 218 2.06 18.44 1.30
N PHE A 219 2.01 17.91 2.54
CA PHE A 219 2.94 18.35 3.60
C PHE A 219 4.38 17.92 3.32
N LEU A 220 4.61 16.75 2.72
CA LEU A 220 5.93 16.31 2.29
C LEU A 220 6.53 17.28 1.25
N GLU A 221 5.79 17.61 0.22
CA GLU A 221 6.22 18.55 -0.83
C GLU A 221 6.49 19.95 -0.27
N ILE A 222 5.60 20.46 0.57
CA ILE A 222 5.81 21.75 1.24
C ILE A 222 7.07 21.71 2.10
N PHE A 223 7.26 20.65 2.89
CA PHE A 223 8.41 20.52 3.75
C PHE A 223 9.72 20.45 2.96
N MET A 224 9.77 19.58 1.93
CA MET A 224 10.98 19.37 1.12
C MET A 224 11.34 20.59 0.27
N ASN A 225 10.35 21.31 -0.26
CA ASN A 225 10.62 22.42 -1.16
C ASN A 225 10.84 23.76 -0.43
N TYR A 226 10.20 23.98 0.73
CA TYR A 226 10.20 25.31 1.37
C TYR A 226 10.82 25.36 2.76
N ILE A 227 10.83 24.24 3.51
CA ILE A 227 11.32 24.23 4.89
C ILE A 227 12.73 23.62 4.97
N LEU A 228 12.96 22.52 4.28
CA LEU A 228 14.23 21.82 4.28
C LEU A 228 14.67 21.44 2.86
N PRO A 229 15.03 22.44 2.03
CA PRO A 229 15.42 22.21 0.63
C PRO A 229 16.73 21.39 0.51
N TYR A 230 17.52 21.31 1.58
CA TYR A 230 18.73 20.50 1.65
C TYR A 230 18.53 19.35 2.62
N SER A 231 18.79 18.12 2.15
CA SER A 231 18.72 16.94 3.00
C SER A 231 19.69 17.07 4.18
N PRO A 232 19.24 17.08 5.43
CA PRO A 232 20.10 17.07 6.60
C PRO A 232 20.82 15.73 6.80
N ALA A 233 20.81 14.85 5.81
CA ALA A 233 21.45 13.53 5.87
C ALA A 233 22.95 13.58 6.18
N THR A 234 23.60 14.75 6.03
CA THR A 234 24.99 14.97 6.43
C THR A 234 25.16 15.18 7.94
N PHE A 235 24.10 15.54 8.67
CA PHE A 235 24.17 15.90 10.09
C PHE A 235 23.33 15.04 11.02
N ILE A 236 22.30 14.38 10.50
CA ILE A 236 21.36 13.57 11.28
C ILE A 236 21.41 12.16 10.72
N THR A 237 21.49 11.14 11.60
CA THR A 237 21.42 9.75 11.14
C THR A 237 20.13 9.52 10.38
N PRO A 238 20.11 8.72 9.31
CA PRO A 238 18.91 8.47 8.50
C PRO A 238 17.67 8.08 9.33
N LEU A 239 17.88 7.36 10.43
CA LEU A 239 16.80 6.95 11.34
C LEU A 239 16.15 8.16 12.04
N LEU A 240 16.95 9.10 12.56
CA LEU A 240 16.44 10.32 13.19
C LEU A 240 15.69 11.19 12.18
N TYR A 241 16.21 11.26 10.95
CA TYR A 241 15.55 12.00 9.87
C TYR A 241 14.20 11.38 9.51
N MET A 242 14.11 10.06 9.42
CA MET A 242 12.82 9.36 9.21
C MET A 242 11.82 9.66 10.33
N VAL A 243 12.25 9.63 11.59
CA VAL A 243 11.39 9.96 12.73
C VAL A 243 10.93 11.42 12.66
N LEU A 244 11.84 12.33 12.33
CA LEU A 244 11.52 13.75 12.14
C LEU A 244 10.47 13.94 11.04
N LEU A 245 10.70 13.36 9.86
CA LEU A 245 9.75 13.41 8.75
C LEU A 245 8.38 12.85 9.15
N PHE A 246 8.35 11.71 9.84
CA PHE A 246 7.11 11.11 10.29
C PHE A 246 6.31 12.05 11.19
N VAL A 247 6.98 12.76 12.11
CA VAL A 247 6.32 13.72 13.00
C VAL A 247 5.89 14.98 12.25
N VAL A 248 6.80 15.56 11.47
CA VAL A 248 6.58 16.87 10.78
C VAL A 248 5.54 16.75 9.67
N ILE A 249 5.40 15.59 9.05
CA ILE A 249 4.38 15.33 8.02
C ILE A 249 3.11 14.78 8.65
N GLY A 250 3.24 13.86 9.59
CA GLY A 250 2.13 13.17 10.23
C GLY A 250 1.27 14.08 11.10
N ALA A 251 1.90 14.91 11.94
CA ALA A 251 1.17 15.79 12.85
C ALA A 251 0.27 16.80 12.12
N PRO A 252 0.74 17.59 11.13
CA PRO A 252 -0.14 18.46 10.37
C PRO A 252 -1.18 17.69 9.57
N SER A 253 -0.86 16.52 9.02
CA SER A 253 -1.85 15.68 8.31
C SER A 253 -3.01 15.26 9.22
N VAL A 254 -2.73 14.89 10.46
CA VAL A 254 -3.75 14.58 11.48
C VAL A 254 -4.55 15.83 11.84
N LEU A 255 -3.85 16.94 12.10
CA LEU A 255 -4.47 18.21 12.49
C LEU A 255 -5.43 18.71 11.40
N PHE A 256 -4.98 18.75 10.15
CA PHE A 256 -5.81 19.19 9.04
C PHE A 256 -6.98 18.24 8.78
N SER A 257 -6.78 16.93 8.89
CA SER A 257 -7.87 15.95 8.82
C SER A 257 -8.92 16.21 9.91
N TYR A 258 -8.49 16.52 11.13
CA TYR A 258 -9.37 16.88 12.23
C TYR A 258 -10.12 18.21 11.99
N LEU A 259 -9.45 19.23 11.44
CA LEU A 259 -10.06 20.51 11.11
C LEU A 259 -11.10 20.37 10.00
N ILE A 260 -10.79 19.63 8.95
CA ILE A 260 -11.70 19.35 7.83
C ILE A 260 -12.95 18.61 8.31
N GLU A 261 -12.83 17.72 9.30
CA GLU A 261 -13.99 17.04 9.87
C GLU A 261 -15.01 18.02 10.48
N LYS A 262 -14.56 19.14 11.00
CA LYS A 262 -15.44 20.16 11.62
C LYS A 262 -16.27 20.94 10.59
N VAL A 263 -15.87 20.89 9.31
CA VAL A 263 -16.60 21.57 8.23
C VAL A 263 -17.64 20.62 7.64
N PRO A 264 -18.96 20.83 7.83
CA PRO A 264 -20.00 19.84 7.54
C PRO A 264 -20.00 19.32 6.11
N TYR A 265 -19.75 20.20 5.14
CA TYR A 265 -19.77 19.85 3.71
C TYR A 265 -18.48 19.12 3.30
N VAL A 266 -17.33 19.56 3.81
CA VAL A 266 -16.01 19.02 3.46
C VAL A 266 -15.72 17.70 4.20
N ARG A 267 -16.35 17.50 5.37
CA ARG A 267 -16.25 16.25 6.13
C ARG A 267 -16.52 15.00 5.28
N LYS A 268 -17.46 15.11 4.34
CA LYS A 268 -17.81 14.00 3.44
C LYS A 268 -16.68 13.61 2.45
N LEU A 269 -15.66 14.47 2.30
CA LEU A 269 -14.49 14.22 1.43
C LEU A 269 -13.40 13.39 2.10
N LEU A 270 -13.38 13.35 3.43
CA LEU A 270 -12.37 12.62 4.20
C LEU A 270 -12.92 11.36 4.90
N TYR A 271 -14.23 11.24 5.04
CA TYR A 271 -14.85 10.13 5.77
C TYR A 271 -15.71 9.29 4.84
N LEU A 272 -15.31 8.06 4.69
CA LEU A 272 -16.04 7.00 3.99
C LEU A 272 -17.17 6.43 4.84
#